data_5f6b08a19a25497bcaf583ab3bd5385c
#
_entry.id   5f6b08a19a25497bcaf583ab3bd5385c
#
_cell.length_a   1.000
_cell.length_b   1.000
_cell.length_c   1.000
_cell.angle_alpha   90.00
_cell.angle_beta   90.00
_cell.angle_gamma   90.00
#
_symmetry.space_group_name_H-M   'P 1'
#
loop_
_entity.id
_entity.type
_entity.pdbx_description
1 polymer ?
#
loop_
_entity_poly.entity_id
_entity_poly.type
_entity_poly.pdbx_seq_one_letter_code
_entity_poly.pdbx_strand_id
1 'polypeptide(L)'
;MYNYYLFSTFEGGSVSYQHGWPSLALSVEGYYGSFDDDVYIAGSRVDVDARVSDLMGVVLNLRSHNFHWGLSYHAGYNETDLPQLGLIRLPIEQAGFTRSADSLDSKGRITIAQGAISYDSLHTFWEAEWVRTHTEFSLTPELTGYYLMGGAHLDDVSIHLTYAASSYGDVSGESELQPLLIDQTNPLFPLAAGYYQLLDRIPDGSLDSYTLGARWDFRLNMALKAELSWLQETSPGSGFFSAPREGLFDPSLKPEKQSALLYQLGWEWIF
;
A
#
# COMPACT_ATOMS: atom_id res chain seq x y z
N MET A 1 2.21 6.30 1.07
CA MET A 1 1.32 5.33 0.41
C MET A 1 2.00 3.99 0.14
N TYR A 2 3.30 3.95 -0.15
CA TYR A 2 4.05 2.73 -0.56
C TYR A 2 4.64 1.89 0.58
N ASN A 3 4.58 2.34 1.83
CA ASN A 3 5.27 1.69 2.96
C ASN A 3 4.67 0.35 3.43
N TYR A 4 3.57 -0.10 2.86
CA TYR A 4 2.92 -1.34 3.30
C TYR A 4 3.55 -2.63 2.77
N TYR A 5 4.33 -2.54 1.67
CA TYR A 5 4.89 -3.71 0.98
C TYR A 5 6.36 -3.57 0.61
N LEU A 6 6.98 -2.45 0.96
CA LEU A 6 8.39 -2.22 0.66
C LEU A 6 9.22 -2.53 1.90
N PHE A 7 9.95 -3.62 1.83
CA PHE A 7 10.97 -3.91 2.82
C PHE A 7 12.14 -2.95 2.62
N SER A 8 12.59 -2.32 3.70
CA SER A 8 13.71 -1.38 3.67
C SER A 8 15.06 -2.08 3.47
N THR A 9 15.12 -3.36 3.80
CA THR A 9 16.32 -4.20 3.73
C THR A 9 15.96 -5.62 3.33
N PHE A 10 16.88 -6.33 2.68
CA PHE A 10 16.78 -7.76 2.41
C PHE A 10 18.16 -8.38 2.44
N GLU A 11 18.25 -9.67 2.70
CA GLU A 11 19.48 -10.45 2.60
C GLU A 11 19.58 -11.05 1.21
N GLY A 12 20.64 -10.71 0.47
CA GLY A 12 20.76 -11.20 -0.91
C GLY A 12 21.89 -10.56 -1.69
N GLY A 13 21.78 -10.63 -2.99
CA GLY A 13 22.71 -10.04 -3.93
C GLY A 13 22.02 -9.29 -5.05
N SER A 14 22.66 -8.25 -5.56
CA SER A 14 22.21 -7.53 -6.74
C SER A 14 23.30 -7.39 -7.78
N VAL A 15 22.88 -7.22 -9.03
CA VAL A 15 23.74 -6.88 -10.17
C VAL A 15 23.14 -5.69 -10.86
N SER A 16 23.94 -4.64 -11.03
CA SER A 16 23.53 -3.43 -11.75
C SER A 16 24.38 -3.23 -12.99
N TYR A 17 23.73 -2.78 -14.06
CA TYR A 17 24.37 -2.35 -15.30
C TYR A 17 23.95 -0.92 -15.59
N GLN A 18 24.92 -0.07 -15.90
CA GLN A 18 24.69 1.32 -16.29
C GLN A 18 25.39 1.62 -17.61
N HIS A 19 24.69 2.30 -18.50
CA HIS A 19 25.25 2.74 -19.77
C HIS A 19 24.76 4.15 -20.10
N GLY A 20 25.70 5.02 -20.51
CA GLY A 20 25.42 6.39 -20.90
C GLY A 20 25.74 6.62 -22.39
N TRP A 21 24.76 7.15 -23.12
CA TRP A 21 24.94 7.76 -24.44
C TRP A 21 24.90 9.30 -24.29
N PRO A 22 25.28 10.07 -25.30
CA PRO A 22 25.29 11.54 -25.18
C PRO A 22 23.96 12.17 -24.74
N SER A 23 22.83 11.57 -25.07
CA SER A 23 21.49 12.10 -24.75
C SER A 23 20.63 11.14 -23.93
N LEU A 24 21.15 9.97 -23.56
CA LEU A 24 20.38 8.92 -22.90
C LEU A 24 21.24 8.18 -21.88
N ALA A 25 20.74 7.97 -20.68
CA ALA A 25 21.36 7.12 -19.69
C ALA A 25 20.39 6.01 -19.28
N LEU A 26 20.88 4.78 -19.29
CA LEU A 26 20.14 3.58 -18.89
C LEU A 26 20.78 2.99 -17.62
N SER A 27 19.97 2.61 -16.65
CA SER A 27 20.35 1.78 -15.53
C SER A 27 19.39 0.62 -15.39
N VAL A 28 19.92 -0.58 -15.26
CA VAL A 28 19.16 -1.81 -15.00
C VAL A 28 19.77 -2.48 -13.79
N GLU A 29 18.93 -2.84 -12.84
CA GLU A 29 19.33 -3.61 -11.66
C GLU A 29 18.45 -4.84 -11.53
N GLY A 30 19.05 -5.99 -11.28
CA GLY A 30 18.38 -7.22 -10.90
C GLY A 30 18.88 -7.68 -9.54
N TYR A 31 18.00 -8.18 -8.70
CA TYR A 31 18.35 -8.70 -7.39
C TYR A 31 17.60 -9.98 -7.05
N TYR A 32 18.19 -10.76 -6.15
CA TYR A 32 17.59 -11.96 -5.58
C TYR A 32 18.02 -12.11 -4.12
N GLY A 33 17.08 -12.53 -3.25
CA GLY A 33 17.35 -12.69 -1.84
C GLY A 33 16.15 -13.15 -1.02
N SER A 34 16.16 -12.80 0.24
CA SER A 34 15.09 -13.09 1.20
C SER A 34 14.97 -11.96 2.22
N PHE A 35 13.83 -11.90 2.87
CA PHE A 35 13.57 -11.05 4.02
C PHE A 35 13.04 -11.93 5.15
N ASP A 36 13.53 -11.73 6.36
CA ASP A 36 13.11 -12.47 7.56
C ASP A 36 13.30 -11.54 8.76
N ASP A 37 12.20 -10.90 9.22
CA ASP A 37 12.24 -9.93 10.33
C ASP A 37 10.82 -9.69 10.87
N ASP A 38 10.75 -9.11 12.06
CA ASP A 38 9.52 -8.64 12.66
C ASP A 38 9.02 -7.37 11.94
N VAL A 39 7.77 -7.40 11.50
CA VAL A 39 7.11 -6.25 10.85
C VAL A 39 5.99 -5.73 11.75
N TYR A 40 6.05 -4.44 12.06
CA TYR A 40 4.99 -3.77 12.79
C TYR A 40 3.83 -3.39 11.86
N ILE A 41 2.68 -4.03 12.05
CA ILE A 41 1.45 -3.68 11.34
C ILE A 41 0.72 -2.56 12.09
N ALA A 42 0.87 -1.33 11.62
CA ALA A 42 0.35 -0.12 12.29
C ALA A 42 -1.18 -0.16 12.48
N GLY A 43 -1.93 -0.73 11.53
CA GLY A 43 -3.40 -0.82 11.60
C GLY A 43 -3.90 -1.71 12.74
N SER A 44 -3.23 -2.82 13.02
CA SER A 44 -3.56 -3.76 14.08
C SER A 44 -2.72 -3.57 15.36
N ARG A 45 -1.68 -2.73 15.30
CA ARG A 45 -0.72 -2.49 16.40
C ARG A 45 -0.05 -3.77 16.92
N VAL A 46 0.31 -4.65 16.01
CA VAL A 46 0.91 -5.95 16.30
C VAL A 46 2.22 -6.09 15.54
N ASP A 47 3.24 -6.60 16.21
CA ASP A 47 4.45 -7.12 15.57
C ASP A 47 4.14 -8.52 15.05
N VAL A 48 4.51 -8.79 13.82
CA VAL A 48 4.32 -10.08 13.17
C VAL A 48 5.65 -10.56 12.58
N ASP A 49 5.94 -11.82 12.74
CA ASP A 49 7.06 -12.49 12.08
C ASP A 49 6.70 -12.63 10.59
N ALA A 50 7.41 -11.90 9.74
CA ALA A 50 7.20 -11.88 8.30
C ALA A 50 8.45 -12.39 7.57
N ARG A 51 8.26 -13.44 6.82
CA ARG A 51 9.29 -14.01 5.97
C ARG A 51 8.89 -13.92 4.50
N VAL A 52 9.79 -13.41 3.68
CA VAL A 52 9.65 -13.45 2.23
C VAL A 52 10.83 -14.20 1.64
N SER A 53 10.55 -15.37 1.08
CA SER A 53 11.52 -16.17 0.35
C SER A 53 11.42 -15.91 -1.15
N ASP A 54 12.45 -16.30 -1.89
CA ASP A 54 12.54 -16.12 -3.35
C ASP A 54 12.23 -14.68 -3.79
N LEU A 55 12.64 -13.70 -2.96
CA LEU A 55 12.48 -12.29 -3.27
C LEU A 55 13.37 -11.94 -4.46
N MET A 56 12.75 -11.56 -5.56
CA MET A 56 13.45 -11.17 -6.78
C MET A 56 12.85 -9.90 -7.35
N GLY A 57 13.67 -9.12 -8.04
CA GLY A 57 13.18 -7.93 -8.71
C GLY A 57 14.10 -7.45 -9.81
N VAL A 58 13.48 -6.66 -10.71
CA VAL A 58 14.18 -5.92 -11.77
C VAL A 58 13.73 -4.48 -11.71
N VAL A 59 14.69 -3.57 -11.73
CA VAL A 59 14.48 -2.12 -11.78
C VAL A 59 15.17 -1.56 -13.00
N LEU A 60 14.43 -0.84 -13.83
CA LEU A 60 14.91 -0.18 -15.03
C LEU A 60 14.68 1.32 -14.89
N ASN A 61 15.74 2.11 -15.08
CA ASN A 61 15.68 3.56 -15.11
C ASN A 61 16.26 4.05 -16.44
N LEU A 62 15.54 4.97 -17.08
CA LEU A 62 15.94 5.62 -18.29
C LEU A 62 15.87 7.13 -18.08
N ARG A 63 16.96 7.84 -18.41
CA ARG A 63 17.00 9.31 -18.32
C ARG A 63 17.40 9.87 -19.68
N SER A 64 16.63 10.83 -20.16
CA SER A 64 16.94 11.55 -21.39
C SER A 64 16.56 13.02 -21.25
N HIS A 65 17.53 13.91 -21.37
CA HIS A 65 17.34 15.35 -21.16
C HIS A 65 16.60 15.61 -19.81
N ASN A 66 15.42 16.18 -19.90
CA ASN A 66 14.57 16.53 -18.76
C ASN A 66 13.61 15.39 -18.33
N PHE A 67 13.62 14.27 -19.05
CA PHE A 67 12.73 13.15 -18.78
C PHE A 67 13.45 12.05 -18.00
N HIS A 68 12.71 11.46 -17.06
CA HIS A 68 13.09 10.25 -16.36
C HIS A 68 11.93 9.25 -16.39
N TRP A 69 12.23 8.00 -16.75
CA TRP A 69 11.29 6.87 -16.72
C TRP A 69 11.84 5.82 -15.77
N GLY A 70 10.94 5.27 -14.96
CA GLY A 70 11.21 4.16 -14.07
C GLY A 70 10.22 3.03 -14.32
N LEU A 71 10.68 1.80 -14.38
CA LEU A 71 9.86 0.60 -14.37
C LEU A 71 10.45 -0.38 -13.38
N SER A 72 9.63 -1.00 -12.56
CA SER A 72 10.09 -2.07 -11.70
C SER A 72 9.07 -3.21 -11.59
N TYR A 73 9.60 -4.40 -11.37
CA TYR A 73 8.81 -5.58 -11.08
C TYR A 73 9.50 -6.38 -9.99
N HIS A 74 8.74 -6.73 -8.96
CA HIS A 74 9.20 -7.47 -7.81
C HIS A 74 8.28 -8.64 -7.54
N ALA A 75 8.84 -9.77 -7.10
CA ALA A 75 8.07 -10.94 -6.72
C ALA A 75 8.74 -11.64 -5.54
N GLY A 76 7.96 -12.28 -4.69
CA GLY A 76 8.44 -13.08 -3.58
C GLY A 76 7.35 -14.00 -3.06
N TYR A 77 7.71 -14.98 -2.27
CA TYR A 77 6.77 -15.84 -1.57
C TYR A 77 6.70 -15.41 -0.11
N ASN A 78 5.57 -14.90 0.31
CA ASN A 78 5.32 -14.40 1.67
C ASN A 78 4.83 -15.53 2.58
N GLU A 79 5.40 -15.57 3.78
CA GLU A 79 4.92 -16.36 4.92
C GLU A 79 4.88 -15.41 6.12
N THR A 80 3.70 -14.94 6.47
CA THR A 80 3.50 -14.14 7.67
C THR A 80 2.73 -14.95 8.68
N ASP A 81 3.28 -15.12 9.87
CA ASP A 81 2.57 -15.81 10.95
C ASP A 81 1.69 -14.80 11.71
N LEU A 82 0.38 -15.05 11.68
CA LEU A 82 -0.63 -14.29 12.40
C LEU A 82 -1.33 -15.20 13.41
N PRO A 83 -0.75 -15.41 14.63
CA PRO A 83 -1.27 -16.38 15.60
C PRO A 83 -2.73 -16.15 15.96
N GLN A 84 -3.20 -14.89 15.92
CA GLN A 84 -4.60 -14.54 16.20
C GLN A 84 -5.56 -15.17 15.19
N LEU A 85 -5.15 -15.36 13.95
CA LEU A 85 -5.96 -16.02 12.91
C LEU A 85 -6.14 -17.50 13.22
N GLY A 86 -5.16 -18.15 13.84
CA GLY A 86 -5.23 -19.53 14.26
C GLY A 86 -6.40 -19.83 15.19
N LEU A 87 -6.81 -18.87 16.01
CA LEU A 87 -7.96 -18.99 16.91
C LEU A 87 -9.30 -19.14 16.17
N ILE A 88 -9.38 -18.64 14.95
CA ILE A 88 -10.58 -18.75 14.10
C ILE A 88 -10.39 -19.85 13.06
N ARG A 89 -9.22 -19.95 12.45
CA ARG A 89 -8.88 -20.93 11.40
C ARG A 89 -9.04 -22.38 11.89
N LEU A 90 -8.45 -22.72 13.05
CA LEU A 90 -8.48 -24.10 13.56
C LEU A 90 -9.89 -24.64 13.83
N PRO A 91 -10.80 -23.91 14.50
CA PRO A 91 -12.19 -24.37 14.64
C PRO A 91 -12.93 -24.52 13.29
N ILE A 92 -12.67 -23.66 12.31
CA ILE A 92 -13.27 -23.74 10.96
C ILE A 92 -12.81 -25.03 10.28
N GLU A 93 -11.50 -25.28 10.30
CA GLU A 93 -10.91 -26.49 9.71
C GLU A 93 -11.44 -27.78 10.40
N GLN A 94 -11.53 -27.79 11.74
CA GLN A 94 -12.09 -28.91 12.51
C GLN A 94 -13.57 -29.15 12.22
N ALA A 95 -14.31 -28.11 11.87
CA ALA A 95 -15.72 -28.22 11.44
C ALA A 95 -15.87 -28.67 9.99
N GLY A 96 -14.77 -28.86 9.24
CA GLY A 96 -14.75 -29.38 7.87
C GLY A 96 -14.86 -28.34 6.76
N PHE A 97 -14.77 -27.04 7.09
CA PHE A 97 -14.82 -25.93 6.12
C PHE A 97 -13.41 -25.53 5.67
N THR A 98 -12.78 -26.42 4.89
CA THR A 98 -11.36 -26.30 4.53
C THR A 98 -11.05 -25.08 3.68
N ARG A 99 -11.90 -24.73 2.70
CA ARG A 99 -11.67 -23.52 1.88
C ARG A 99 -11.73 -22.23 2.70
N SER A 100 -12.70 -22.15 3.62
CA SER A 100 -12.78 -21.00 4.51
C SER A 100 -11.60 -20.93 5.48
N ALA A 101 -11.08 -22.06 5.93
CA ALA A 101 -9.88 -22.12 6.74
C ALA A 101 -8.63 -21.70 5.93
N ASP A 102 -8.50 -22.20 4.70
CA ASP A 102 -7.37 -21.87 3.82
C ASP A 102 -7.38 -20.39 3.39
N SER A 103 -8.56 -19.77 3.27
CA SER A 103 -8.67 -18.33 2.97
C SER A 103 -8.14 -17.42 4.09
N LEU A 104 -7.97 -17.95 5.29
CA LEU A 104 -7.34 -17.27 6.43
C LEU A 104 -5.82 -17.50 6.49
N ASP A 105 -5.25 -18.19 5.51
CA ASP A 105 -3.80 -18.33 5.42
C ASP A 105 -3.17 -17.04 4.89
N SER A 106 -2.04 -16.64 5.47
CA SER A 106 -1.27 -15.46 5.07
C SER A 106 -0.01 -15.85 4.28
N LYS A 107 -0.09 -16.96 3.55
CA LYS A 107 1.00 -17.50 2.73
C LYS A 107 0.65 -17.46 1.26
N GLY A 108 1.62 -17.06 0.44
CA GLY A 108 1.45 -17.04 -1.01
C GLY A 108 2.38 -16.07 -1.70
N ARG A 109 2.28 -16.04 -3.02
CA ARG A 109 3.08 -15.16 -3.85
C ARG A 109 2.55 -13.73 -3.77
N ILE A 110 3.49 -12.78 -3.66
CA ILE A 110 3.26 -11.35 -3.84
C ILE A 110 4.01 -10.90 -5.09
N THR A 111 3.38 -10.09 -5.91
CA THR A 111 4.02 -9.41 -7.03
C THR A 111 3.70 -7.92 -6.99
N ILE A 112 4.69 -7.09 -7.29
CA ILE A 112 4.55 -5.63 -7.34
C ILE A 112 5.07 -5.17 -8.69
N ALA A 113 4.24 -4.44 -9.43
CA ALA A 113 4.62 -3.77 -10.67
C ALA A 113 4.48 -2.27 -10.48
N GLN A 114 5.48 -1.51 -10.91
CA GLN A 114 5.51 -0.06 -10.75
C GLN A 114 6.01 0.60 -12.02
N GLY A 115 5.39 1.73 -12.40
CA GLY A 115 5.82 2.57 -13.50
C GLY A 115 5.82 4.02 -13.08
N ALA A 116 6.89 4.75 -13.44
CA ALA A 116 7.04 6.17 -13.15
C ALA A 116 7.53 6.92 -14.37
N ILE A 117 7.09 8.15 -14.51
CA ILE A 117 7.62 9.10 -15.50
C ILE A 117 7.66 10.49 -14.86
N SER A 118 8.77 11.19 -15.05
CA SER A 118 8.89 12.58 -14.63
C SER A 118 9.55 13.44 -15.70
N TYR A 119 9.20 14.70 -15.66
CA TYR A 119 9.79 15.76 -16.44
C TYR A 119 10.13 16.93 -15.54
N ASP A 120 11.33 17.47 -15.65
CA ASP A 120 11.76 18.65 -14.90
C ASP A 120 12.53 19.59 -15.84
N SER A 121 12.10 20.84 -15.84
CA SER A 121 12.74 21.94 -16.58
C SER A 121 12.97 23.14 -15.66
N LEU A 122 13.58 24.18 -16.17
CA LEU A 122 13.82 25.41 -15.41
C LEU A 122 12.54 26.11 -14.91
N HIS A 123 11.39 25.85 -15.55
CA HIS A 123 10.15 26.60 -15.27
C HIS A 123 9.00 25.69 -14.78
N THR A 124 8.97 24.44 -15.23
CA THR A 124 7.85 23.54 -14.94
C THR A 124 8.34 22.13 -14.71
N PHE A 125 7.66 21.41 -13.87
CA PHE A 125 7.89 19.99 -13.62
C PHE A 125 6.57 19.24 -13.53
N TRP A 126 6.59 17.95 -13.83
CA TRP A 126 5.49 17.05 -13.58
C TRP A 126 6.01 15.63 -13.35
N GLU A 127 5.23 14.86 -12.63
CA GLU A 127 5.53 13.48 -12.27
C GLU A 127 4.25 12.67 -12.23
N ALA A 128 4.33 11.45 -12.74
CA ALA A 128 3.26 10.47 -12.65
C ALA A 128 3.85 9.12 -12.27
N GLU A 129 3.17 8.43 -11.38
CA GLU A 129 3.54 7.09 -10.93
C GLU A 129 2.31 6.22 -10.80
N TRP A 130 2.49 4.94 -11.10
CA TRP A 130 1.49 3.91 -10.93
C TRP A 130 2.13 2.68 -10.28
N VAL A 131 1.42 2.06 -9.36
CA VAL A 131 1.81 0.82 -8.70
C VAL A 131 0.63 -0.13 -8.65
N ARG A 132 0.90 -1.42 -8.85
CA ARG A 132 -0.05 -2.49 -8.60
C ARG A 132 0.63 -3.60 -7.83
N THR A 133 -0.02 -4.02 -6.75
CA THR A 133 0.35 -5.19 -5.96
C THR A 133 -0.70 -6.27 -6.18
N HIS A 134 -0.27 -7.48 -6.48
CA HIS A 134 -1.11 -8.66 -6.58
C HIS A 134 -0.65 -9.70 -5.57
N THR A 135 -1.60 -10.30 -4.85
CA THR A 135 -1.36 -11.31 -3.83
C THR A 135 -2.21 -12.55 -4.10
N GLU A 136 -1.66 -13.73 -3.85
CA GLU A 136 -2.37 -15.00 -3.99
C GLU A 136 -3.19 -15.37 -2.73
N PHE A 137 -3.06 -14.62 -1.64
CA PHE A 137 -3.77 -14.90 -0.39
C PHE A 137 -4.83 -13.85 -0.09
N SER A 138 -5.97 -14.31 0.44
CA SER A 138 -7.20 -13.50 0.55
C SER A 138 -7.14 -12.39 1.59
N LEU A 139 -6.28 -12.50 2.61
CA LEU A 139 -6.22 -11.55 3.72
C LEU A 139 -5.54 -10.21 3.37
N THR A 140 -4.80 -10.18 2.29
CA THR A 140 -4.16 -8.96 1.81
C THR A 140 -4.75 -8.59 0.46
N PRO A 141 -5.61 -7.59 0.40
CA PRO A 141 -6.25 -7.20 -0.84
C PRO A 141 -5.23 -6.68 -1.86
N GLU A 142 -5.51 -6.89 -3.13
CA GLU A 142 -4.76 -6.26 -4.20
C GLU A 142 -4.82 -4.75 -4.06
N LEU A 143 -3.70 -4.08 -4.27
CA LEU A 143 -3.61 -2.62 -4.26
C LEU A 143 -3.31 -2.13 -5.67
N THR A 144 -4.06 -1.16 -6.13
CA THR A 144 -3.67 -0.29 -7.24
C THR A 144 -3.61 1.15 -6.74
N GLY A 145 -2.50 1.81 -6.99
CA GLY A 145 -2.31 3.22 -6.63
C GLY A 145 -1.68 4.00 -7.76
N TYR A 146 -1.99 5.28 -7.85
CA TYR A 146 -1.32 6.20 -8.76
C TYR A 146 -1.33 7.62 -8.22
N TYR A 147 -0.39 8.43 -8.69
CA TYR A 147 -0.46 9.88 -8.51
C TYR A 147 -0.03 10.61 -9.77
N LEU A 148 -0.50 11.84 -9.87
CA LEU A 148 -0.09 12.81 -10.87
C LEU A 148 0.19 14.14 -10.16
N MET A 149 1.39 14.64 -10.31
CA MET A 149 1.85 15.91 -9.78
C MET A 149 2.26 16.82 -10.92
N GLY A 150 1.92 18.10 -10.82
CA GLY A 150 2.40 19.13 -11.72
C GLY A 150 2.69 20.42 -10.98
N GLY A 151 3.74 21.13 -11.38
CA GLY A 151 4.17 22.33 -10.70
C GLY A 151 4.98 23.29 -11.56
N ALA A 152 5.31 24.43 -10.96
CA ALA A 152 6.12 25.47 -11.58
C ALA A 152 7.20 25.97 -10.61
N HIS A 153 8.33 26.35 -11.19
CA HIS A 153 9.41 27.06 -10.51
C HIS A 153 9.26 28.57 -10.77
N LEU A 154 9.10 29.33 -9.72
CA LEU A 154 8.89 30.79 -9.71
C LEU A 154 10.05 31.42 -8.90
N ASP A 155 11.18 31.61 -9.54
CA ASP A 155 12.44 32.03 -8.91
C ASP A 155 12.80 31.11 -7.70
N ASP A 156 12.75 31.66 -6.49
CA ASP A 156 13.09 30.93 -5.25
C ASP A 156 11.91 30.11 -4.69
N VAL A 157 10.76 30.13 -5.35
CA VAL A 157 9.53 29.43 -4.92
C VAL A 157 9.14 28.38 -5.96
N SER A 158 8.86 27.17 -5.51
CA SER A 158 8.21 26.13 -6.33
C SER A 158 6.84 25.82 -5.75
N ILE A 159 5.84 25.71 -6.61
CA ILE A 159 4.48 25.32 -6.23
C ILE A 159 4.05 24.11 -7.01
N HIS A 160 3.27 23.22 -6.38
CA HIS A 160 2.73 22.03 -7.06
C HIS A 160 1.33 21.69 -6.61
N LEU A 161 0.61 21.03 -7.48
CA LEU A 161 -0.64 20.35 -7.22
C LEU A 161 -0.46 18.86 -7.49
N THR A 162 -0.91 18.02 -6.54
CA THR A 162 -0.87 16.57 -6.68
C THR A 162 -2.26 15.99 -6.51
N TYR A 163 -2.65 15.11 -7.41
CA TYR A 163 -3.76 14.19 -7.22
C TYR A 163 -3.20 12.78 -7.05
N ALA A 164 -3.63 12.06 -6.01
CA ALA A 164 -3.29 10.66 -5.83
C ALA A 164 -4.53 9.87 -5.45
N ALA A 165 -4.59 8.63 -5.93
CA ALA A 165 -5.65 7.70 -5.60
C ALA A 165 -5.08 6.31 -5.31
N SER A 166 -5.72 5.62 -4.37
CA SER A 166 -5.50 4.21 -4.09
C SER A 166 -6.83 3.47 -4.12
N SER A 167 -6.79 2.25 -4.64
CA SER A 167 -7.93 1.34 -4.64
C SER A 167 -7.45 -0.02 -4.18
N TYR A 168 -8.14 -0.57 -3.21
CA TYR A 168 -7.93 -1.92 -2.71
C TYR A 168 -9.00 -2.83 -3.27
N GLY A 169 -8.63 -4.08 -3.58
CA GLY A 169 -9.57 -5.13 -3.97
C GLY A 169 -10.45 -5.54 -2.80
N ASP A 170 -11.63 -6.04 -3.11
CA ASP A 170 -12.53 -6.56 -2.09
C ASP A 170 -11.96 -7.84 -1.48
N VAL A 171 -11.89 -7.89 -0.15
CA VAL A 171 -11.64 -9.11 0.59
C VAL A 171 -12.96 -9.85 0.76
N SER A 172 -13.20 -10.84 -0.08
CA SER A 172 -14.41 -11.66 -0.03
C SER A 172 -14.13 -12.99 0.66
N GLY A 173 -14.96 -13.34 1.62
CA GLY A 173 -14.88 -14.64 2.27
C GLY A 173 -15.43 -15.78 1.38
N GLU A 174 -14.98 -17.00 1.66
CA GLU A 174 -15.49 -18.20 1.03
C GLU A 174 -16.96 -18.42 1.40
N SER A 175 -17.73 -18.90 0.43
CA SER A 175 -19.19 -19.08 0.59
C SER A 175 -19.60 -20.28 1.46
N GLU A 176 -18.66 -21.14 1.87
CA GLU A 176 -18.96 -22.37 2.64
C GLU A 176 -19.70 -22.09 3.94
N LEU A 177 -19.40 -20.99 4.62
CA LEU A 177 -19.99 -20.63 5.91
C LEU A 177 -21.27 -19.79 5.79
N GLN A 178 -21.61 -19.28 4.59
CA GLN A 178 -22.80 -18.44 4.40
C GLN A 178 -24.12 -19.12 4.82
N PRO A 179 -24.37 -20.40 4.53
CA PRO A 179 -25.60 -21.06 4.95
C PRO A 179 -25.80 -21.10 6.46
N LEU A 180 -24.71 -21.08 7.24
CA LEU A 180 -24.76 -21.10 8.69
C LEU A 180 -25.22 -19.76 9.31
N LEU A 181 -25.16 -18.66 8.56
CA LEU A 181 -25.62 -17.34 9.00
C LEU A 181 -27.14 -17.19 8.97
N ILE A 182 -27.87 -18.12 8.31
CA ILE A 182 -29.34 -18.04 8.18
C ILE A 182 -30.02 -18.40 9.49
N ASP A 183 -29.46 -19.35 10.25
CA ASP A 183 -30.04 -19.85 11.50
C ASP A 183 -29.14 -19.53 12.69
N GLN A 184 -29.53 -18.52 13.46
CA GLN A 184 -28.80 -18.10 14.66
C GLN A 184 -28.81 -19.13 15.79
N THR A 185 -29.68 -20.16 15.71
CA THR A 185 -29.72 -21.26 16.69
C THR A 185 -28.73 -22.37 16.35
N ASN A 186 -28.12 -22.33 15.16
CA ASN A 186 -27.10 -23.28 14.75
C ASN A 186 -25.84 -23.14 15.64
N PRO A 187 -25.34 -24.24 16.24
CA PRO A 187 -24.13 -24.18 17.07
C PRO A 187 -22.89 -23.60 16.39
N LEU A 188 -22.83 -23.66 15.04
CA LEU A 188 -21.72 -23.12 14.24
C LEU A 188 -21.95 -21.67 13.77
N PHE A 189 -23.11 -21.07 14.08
CA PHE A 189 -23.39 -19.66 13.77
C PHE A 189 -22.31 -18.71 14.30
N PRO A 190 -21.85 -18.80 15.57
CA PRO A 190 -20.82 -17.90 16.07
C PRO A 190 -19.50 -18.01 15.29
N LEU A 191 -19.17 -19.21 14.82
CA LEU A 191 -17.96 -19.45 14.03
C LEU A 191 -18.06 -18.77 12.66
N ALA A 192 -19.19 -18.96 11.96
CA ALA A 192 -19.43 -18.31 10.66
C ALA A 192 -19.47 -16.77 10.81
N ALA A 193 -20.17 -16.28 11.83
CA ALA A 193 -20.23 -14.84 12.12
C ALA A 193 -18.82 -14.26 12.41
N GLY A 194 -18.02 -14.96 13.19
CA GLY A 194 -16.65 -14.55 13.50
C GLY A 194 -15.75 -14.48 12.27
N TYR A 195 -15.90 -15.44 11.34
CA TYR A 195 -15.15 -15.45 10.08
C TYR A 195 -15.44 -14.21 9.24
N TYR A 196 -16.72 -13.93 8.95
CA TYR A 196 -17.08 -12.77 8.11
C TYR A 196 -16.77 -11.45 8.79
N GLN A 197 -16.94 -11.36 10.12
CA GLN A 197 -16.54 -10.17 10.88
C GLN A 197 -15.05 -9.89 10.84
N LEU A 198 -14.21 -10.93 10.82
CA LEU A 198 -12.79 -10.77 10.66
C LEU A 198 -12.46 -10.17 9.30
N LEU A 199 -13.08 -10.69 8.22
CA LEU A 199 -12.86 -10.17 6.86
C LEU A 199 -13.35 -8.73 6.70
N ASP A 200 -14.51 -8.39 7.28
CA ASP A 200 -15.05 -7.03 7.28
C ASP A 200 -14.15 -6.00 8.04
N ARG A 201 -13.25 -6.48 8.89
CA ARG A 201 -12.29 -5.65 9.62
C ARG A 201 -10.98 -5.41 8.88
N ILE A 202 -10.74 -6.13 7.80
CA ILE A 202 -9.56 -5.87 6.96
C ILE A 202 -9.71 -4.48 6.37
N PRO A 203 -8.73 -3.58 6.56
CA PRO A 203 -8.83 -2.21 6.10
C PRO A 203 -8.93 -2.17 4.57
N ASP A 204 -9.98 -1.58 4.07
CA ASP A 204 -10.06 -1.10 2.70
C ASP A 204 -9.41 0.30 2.69
N GLY A 205 -8.19 0.40 2.17
CA GLY A 205 -7.41 1.64 2.14
C GLY A 205 -7.69 2.51 0.92
N SER A 206 -8.84 2.36 0.27
CA SER A 206 -9.21 3.13 -0.92
C SER A 206 -9.42 4.60 -0.58
N LEU A 207 -8.60 5.47 -1.18
CA LEU A 207 -8.49 6.87 -0.81
C LEU A 207 -8.14 7.74 -2.01
N ASP A 208 -8.81 8.86 -2.13
CA ASP A 208 -8.43 9.98 -3.01
C ASP A 208 -7.76 11.08 -2.19
N SER A 209 -6.74 11.72 -2.74
CA SER A 209 -6.09 12.88 -2.12
C SER A 209 -5.75 13.97 -3.12
N TYR A 210 -5.91 15.22 -2.67
CA TYR A 210 -5.55 16.42 -3.40
C TYR A 210 -4.61 17.23 -2.52
N THR A 211 -3.39 17.47 -2.99
CA THR A 211 -2.35 18.19 -2.23
C THR A 211 -1.93 19.44 -2.99
N LEU A 212 -1.96 20.59 -2.31
CA LEU A 212 -1.30 21.80 -2.74
C LEU A 212 -0.04 21.98 -1.89
N GLY A 213 1.11 22.10 -2.54
CA GLY A 213 2.39 22.27 -1.88
C GLY A 213 3.16 23.47 -2.41
N ALA A 214 3.98 24.04 -1.55
CA ALA A 214 4.95 25.08 -1.87
C ALA A 214 6.27 24.83 -1.18
N ARG A 215 7.36 25.14 -1.86
CA ARG A 215 8.73 25.17 -1.36
C ARG A 215 9.31 26.54 -1.61
N TRP A 216 9.92 27.14 -0.58
CA TRP A 216 10.60 28.42 -0.67
C TRP A 216 12.07 28.26 -0.28
N ASP A 217 12.98 28.39 -1.25
CA ASP A 217 14.42 28.34 -1.08
C ASP A 217 14.95 29.74 -0.72
N PHE A 218 14.68 30.21 0.51
CA PHE A 218 15.00 31.57 0.95
C PHE A 218 16.49 31.81 1.18
N ARG A 219 17.32 30.77 1.18
CA ARG A 219 18.79 30.80 1.14
C ARG A 219 19.32 29.60 0.37
N LEU A 220 20.58 29.71 -0.11
CA LEU A 220 21.26 28.63 -0.86
C LEU A 220 21.24 27.26 -0.14
N ASN A 221 21.19 27.26 1.19
CA ASN A 221 21.25 26.07 2.01
C ASN A 221 20.04 25.89 2.93
N MET A 222 18.95 26.64 2.71
CA MET A 222 17.75 26.58 3.56
C MET A 222 16.49 26.66 2.73
N ALA A 223 15.55 25.76 3.00
CA ALA A 223 14.24 25.77 2.41
C ALA A 223 13.13 25.60 3.46
N LEU A 224 12.01 26.25 3.21
CA LEU A 224 10.76 26.03 3.93
C LEU A 224 9.78 25.33 2.99
N LYS A 225 9.12 24.28 3.47
CA LYS A 225 8.09 23.53 2.74
C LYS A 225 6.78 23.62 3.49
N ALA A 226 5.68 23.78 2.76
CA ALA A 226 4.33 23.74 3.31
C ALA A 226 3.44 22.97 2.37
N GLU A 227 2.60 22.07 2.92
CA GLU A 227 1.65 21.29 2.16
C GLU A 227 0.30 21.28 2.86
N LEU A 228 -0.76 21.32 2.06
CA LEU A 228 -2.15 21.16 2.45
C LEU A 228 -2.73 20.02 1.63
N SER A 229 -3.11 18.93 2.29
CA SER A 229 -3.70 17.75 1.65
C SER A 229 -5.13 17.54 2.14
N TRP A 230 -6.05 17.44 1.20
CA TRP A 230 -7.40 16.97 1.44
C TRP A 230 -7.51 15.50 1.04
N LEU A 231 -7.85 14.67 2.02
CA LEU A 231 -7.97 13.22 1.92
C LEU A 231 -9.44 12.86 1.96
N GLN A 232 -9.91 12.02 1.04
CA GLN A 232 -11.31 11.62 0.95
C GLN A 232 -11.41 10.10 0.77
N GLU A 233 -12.21 9.45 1.60
CA GLU A 233 -12.54 8.04 1.43
C GLU A 233 -13.34 7.82 0.14
N THR A 234 -13.02 6.75 -0.61
CA THR A 234 -13.78 6.35 -1.81
C THR A 234 -14.99 5.49 -1.45
N SER A 235 -14.87 4.69 -0.39
CA SER A 235 -15.95 3.93 0.24
C SER A 235 -16.01 4.22 1.74
N PRO A 236 -17.18 4.07 2.39
CA PRO A 236 -17.30 4.33 3.82
C PRO A 236 -16.35 3.46 4.65
N GLY A 237 -15.52 4.07 5.48
CA GLY A 237 -14.58 3.38 6.35
C GLY A 237 -13.30 2.89 5.67
N SER A 238 -13.03 3.32 4.41
CA SER A 238 -11.84 2.93 3.67
C SER A 238 -10.58 3.72 4.05
N GLY A 239 -10.71 4.83 4.74
CA GLY A 239 -9.57 5.67 5.14
C GLY A 239 -8.86 5.15 6.38
N PHE A 240 -7.53 5.29 6.40
CA PHE A 240 -6.71 4.94 7.57
C PHE A 240 -6.95 5.84 8.80
N PHE A 241 -7.68 6.93 8.62
CA PHE A 241 -8.07 7.87 9.67
C PHE A 241 -9.46 7.59 10.23
N SER A 242 -10.19 6.62 9.66
CA SER A 242 -11.46 6.18 10.20
C SER A 242 -11.25 5.44 11.52
N ALA A 243 -12.05 5.73 12.53
CA ALA A 243 -12.06 4.95 13.76
C ALA A 243 -12.41 3.49 13.44
N PRO A 244 -11.78 2.50 14.11
CA PRO A 244 -12.24 1.12 14.01
C PRO A 244 -13.75 1.10 14.26
N ARG A 245 -14.50 0.41 13.41
CA ARG A 245 -15.95 0.32 13.54
C ARG A 245 -16.31 -0.28 14.90
N GLU A 246 -16.57 0.58 15.89
CA GLU A 246 -17.26 0.18 17.10
C GLU A 246 -18.71 -0.09 16.69
N GLY A 247 -19.18 -1.31 16.86
CA GLY A 247 -20.57 -1.66 16.58
C GLY A 247 -20.84 -2.39 15.26
N LEU A 248 -20.00 -3.34 14.89
CA LEU A 248 -20.17 -4.24 13.74
C LEU A 248 -21.54 -4.97 13.67
N PHE A 249 -22.37 -4.82 14.69
CA PHE A 249 -23.68 -5.48 14.82
C PHE A 249 -24.87 -4.52 14.79
N ASP A 250 -24.64 -3.22 14.61
CA ASP A 250 -25.75 -2.28 14.45
C ASP A 250 -25.95 -1.96 12.95
N PRO A 251 -26.88 -2.65 12.26
CA PRO A 251 -27.16 -2.39 10.86
C PRO A 251 -27.76 -1.00 10.61
N SER A 252 -28.11 -0.25 11.65
CA SER A 252 -28.61 1.12 11.55
C SER A 252 -27.50 2.14 11.37
N LEU A 253 -26.27 1.81 11.76
CA LEU A 253 -25.08 2.66 11.58
C LEU A 253 -24.52 2.42 10.17
N LYS A 254 -25.03 3.14 9.17
CA LYS A 254 -24.39 3.23 7.86
C LYS A 254 -23.13 4.08 8.03
N PRO A 255 -21.93 3.52 7.80
CA PRO A 255 -20.73 4.32 7.82
C PRO A 255 -20.82 5.37 6.71
N GLU A 256 -20.60 6.64 7.05
CA GLU A 256 -20.50 7.71 6.07
C GLU A 256 -19.05 7.82 5.60
N LYS A 257 -18.86 8.24 4.34
CA LYS A 257 -17.54 8.56 3.82
C LYS A 257 -16.94 9.71 4.63
N GLN A 258 -15.72 9.53 5.08
CA GLN A 258 -15.01 10.55 5.84
C GLN A 258 -13.99 11.28 4.98
N SER A 259 -13.63 12.46 5.41
CA SER A 259 -12.54 13.24 4.82
C SER A 259 -11.67 13.84 5.93
N ALA A 260 -10.41 14.02 5.63
CA ALA A 260 -9.45 14.63 6.54
C ALA A 260 -8.65 15.71 5.84
N LEU A 261 -8.25 16.73 6.58
CA LEU A 261 -7.36 17.78 6.13
C LEU A 261 -6.03 17.64 6.87
N LEU A 262 -4.94 17.47 6.13
CA LEU A 262 -3.60 17.34 6.67
C LEU A 262 -2.78 18.58 6.31
N TYR A 263 -2.16 19.17 7.33
CA TYR A 263 -1.22 20.29 7.18
C TYR A 263 0.18 19.79 7.52
N GLN A 264 1.13 20.04 6.63
CA GLN A 264 2.52 19.70 6.84
C GLN A 264 3.39 20.95 6.68
N LEU A 265 4.35 21.09 7.58
CA LEU A 265 5.37 22.14 7.51
C LEU A 265 6.73 21.50 7.71
N GLY A 266 7.66 21.77 6.81
CA GLY A 266 9.01 21.24 6.85
C GLY A 266 10.06 22.35 6.69
N TRP A 267 11.14 22.23 7.42
CA TRP A 267 12.32 23.08 7.26
C TRP A 267 13.51 22.21 6.93
N GLU A 268 14.22 22.56 5.87
CA GLU A 268 15.48 21.92 5.46
C GLU A 268 16.64 22.88 5.66
N TRP A 269 17.72 22.36 6.20
CA TRP A 269 18.99 23.05 6.34
C TRP A 269 20.13 22.10 6.00
N ILE A 270 20.97 22.50 5.03
CA ILE A 270 22.18 21.78 4.61
C ILE A 270 23.37 22.56 5.16
N PHE A 271 24.21 21.94 5.93
CA PHE A 271 25.42 22.51 6.57
C PHE A 271 26.71 21.85 6.09
#